data_f16f920c122faa21ed392ba89f94905d
#
_entry.id   f16f920c122faa21ed392ba89f94905d
#
_cell.length_a   1.000
_cell.length_b   1.000
_cell.length_c   1.000
_cell.angle_alpha   90.00
_cell.angle_beta   90.00
_cell.angle_gamma   90.00
#
_symmetry.space_group_name_H-M   'P 1'
#
loop_
_entity.id
_entity.type
_entity.pdbx_description
1 polymer ?
#
loop_
_entity_poly.entity_id
_entity_poly.type
_entity_poly.pdbx_seq_one_letter_code
_entity_poly.pdbx_strand_id
1 'polypeptide(L)'
;MLPELEVTAREHFSAVLTHDIDPAALDLDADMVGHYALTSLNKVLFLTELCETTKVDLGNFTEHDLAGMRTLRDVTTALARHAGPVEN
;
A
#
# COMPACT_ATOMS: atom_id res chain seq x y z
N MET A 1 8.69 2.43 11.18
CA MET A 1 7.82 1.62 10.31
C MET A 1 7.98 0.16 10.64
N LEU A 2 6.90 -0.58 10.61
CA LEU A 2 6.93 -2.00 10.92
C LEU A 2 7.43 -2.78 9.71
N PRO A 3 8.49 -3.58 9.86
CA PRO A 3 9.00 -4.37 8.73
C PRO A 3 7.94 -5.31 8.14
N GLU A 4 7.07 -5.85 8.98
CA GLU A 4 6.03 -6.75 8.53
C GLU A 4 5.02 -6.04 7.64
N LEU A 5 4.71 -4.79 7.96
CA LEU A 5 3.80 -4.00 7.16
C LEU A 5 4.41 -3.72 5.78
N GLU A 6 5.69 -3.41 5.74
CA GLU A 6 6.37 -3.17 4.47
C GLU A 6 6.38 -4.43 3.61
N VAL A 7 6.70 -5.58 4.20
CA VAL A 7 6.72 -6.85 3.47
C VAL A 7 5.33 -7.17 2.91
N THR A 8 4.31 -7.03 3.76
CA THR A 8 2.94 -7.30 3.35
C THR A 8 2.52 -6.37 2.21
N ALA A 9 2.85 -5.09 2.32
CA ALA A 9 2.52 -4.11 1.29
C ALA A 9 3.20 -4.45 -0.03
N ARG A 10 4.47 -4.84 0.00
CA ARG A 10 5.21 -5.22 -1.20
C ARG A 10 4.59 -6.43 -1.87
N GLU A 11 4.20 -7.43 -1.09
CA GLU A 11 3.60 -8.64 -1.64
C GLU A 11 2.25 -8.35 -2.29
N HIS A 12 1.41 -7.59 -1.63
CA HIS A 12 0.11 -7.23 -2.19
C HIS A 12 0.24 -6.36 -3.43
N PHE A 13 1.18 -5.42 -3.40
CA PHE A 13 1.39 -4.55 -4.55
C PHE A 13 1.88 -5.34 -5.76
N SER A 14 2.84 -6.22 -5.55
CA SER A 14 3.35 -7.07 -6.62
C SER A 14 2.23 -7.92 -7.23
N ALA A 15 1.31 -8.39 -6.40
CA ALA A 15 0.22 -9.25 -6.86
C ALA A 15 -0.78 -8.53 -7.77
N VAL A 16 -0.92 -7.20 -7.64
CA VAL A 16 -1.87 -6.45 -8.47
C VAL A 16 -1.23 -5.88 -9.73
N LEU A 17 0.09 -6.00 -9.86
CA LEU A 17 0.77 -5.52 -11.06
C LEU A 17 0.59 -6.50 -12.21
N THR A 18 0.53 -5.96 -13.43
CA THR A 18 0.43 -6.79 -14.63
C THR A 18 1.76 -7.43 -14.99
N HIS A 19 2.84 -6.92 -14.42
CA HIS A 19 4.18 -7.42 -14.63
C HIS A 19 4.61 -8.27 -13.45
N ASP A 20 5.39 -9.29 -13.72
CA ASP A 20 5.87 -10.19 -12.69
C ASP A 20 7.13 -9.58 -12.07
N ILE A 21 6.94 -8.81 -11.01
CA ILE A 21 8.02 -8.12 -10.32
C ILE A 21 8.19 -8.70 -8.93
N ASP A 22 9.43 -9.04 -8.58
CA ASP A 22 9.74 -9.54 -7.25
C ASP A 22 9.41 -8.44 -6.21
N PRO A 23 8.63 -8.77 -5.17
CA PRO A 23 8.33 -7.78 -4.13
C PRO A 23 9.56 -7.09 -3.56
N ALA A 24 10.67 -7.79 -3.44
CA ALA A 24 11.90 -7.19 -2.91
C ALA A 24 12.52 -6.18 -3.87
N ALA A 25 12.17 -6.24 -5.16
CA ALA A 25 12.70 -5.33 -6.16
C ALA A 25 11.88 -4.05 -6.31
N LEU A 26 10.75 -3.95 -5.61
CA LEU A 26 9.89 -2.77 -5.72
C LEU A 26 10.56 -1.55 -5.08
N ASP A 27 10.49 -0.43 -5.78
CA ASP A 27 11.02 0.84 -5.28
C ASP A 27 9.91 1.53 -4.49
N LEU A 28 10.12 1.71 -3.19
CA LEU A 28 9.12 2.34 -2.32
C LEU A 28 8.85 3.79 -2.69
N ASP A 29 9.79 4.45 -3.33
CA ASP A 29 9.67 5.86 -3.66
C ASP A 29 9.22 6.12 -5.09
N ALA A 30 9.01 5.07 -5.88
CA ALA A 30 8.52 5.22 -7.24
C ALA A 30 7.01 5.41 -7.25
N ASP A 31 6.53 6.22 -8.19
CA ASP A 31 5.09 6.46 -8.35
C ASP A 31 4.39 5.19 -8.80
N MET A 32 3.41 4.75 -8.02
CA MET A 32 2.70 3.50 -8.33
C MET A 32 2.00 3.56 -9.69
N VAL A 33 1.41 4.69 -10.01
CA VAL A 33 0.70 4.85 -11.27
C VAL A 33 1.67 5.17 -12.40
N GLY A 34 2.57 6.13 -12.18
CA GLY A 34 3.47 6.58 -13.25
C GLY A 34 4.57 5.60 -13.57
N HIS A 35 5.14 4.94 -12.57
CA HIS A 35 6.27 4.04 -12.77
C HIS A 35 5.83 2.59 -13.00
N TYR A 36 4.81 2.15 -12.28
CA TYR A 36 4.35 0.76 -12.35
C TYR A 36 3.07 0.59 -13.15
N ALA A 37 2.54 1.67 -13.70
CA ALA A 37 1.35 1.66 -14.54
C ALA A 37 0.12 1.08 -13.82
N LEU A 38 0.04 1.29 -12.52
CA LEU A 38 -1.09 0.81 -11.73
C LEU A 38 -2.34 1.64 -12.08
N THR A 39 -3.44 0.95 -12.38
CA THR A 39 -4.70 1.66 -12.66
C THR A 39 -5.33 2.13 -11.35
N SER A 40 -6.25 3.10 -11.47
CA SER A 40 -6.98 3.59 -10.30
C SER A 40 -7.77 2.47 -9.63
N LEU A 41 -8.37 1.61 -10.43
CA LEU A 41 -9.14 0.48 -9.91
C LEU A 41 -8.23 -0.48 -9.14
N ASN A 42 -7.08 -0.83 -9.72
CA ASN A 42 -6.16 -1.73 -9.06
C ASN A 42 -5.57 -1.12 -7.80
N LYS A 43 -5.38 0.20 -7.80
CA LYS A 43 -4.92 0.91 -6.61
C LYS A 43 -5.93 0.75 -5.47
N VAL A 44 -7.21 0.93 -5.76
CA VAL A 44 -8.26 0.76 -4.76
C VAL A 44 -8.31 -0.67 -4.26
N LEU A 45 -8.23 -1.64 -5.18
CA LEU A 45 -8.22 -3.06 -4.79
C LEU A 45 -7.03 -3.39 -3.91
N PHE A 46 -5.86 -2.90 -4.28
CA PHE A 46 -4.64 -3.11 -3.50
C PHE A 46 -4.81 -2.54 -2.08
N LEU A 47 -5.30 -1.30 -1.98
CA LEU A 47 -5.47 -0.67 -0.68
C LEU A 47 -6.52 -1.38 0.17
N THR A 48 -7.61 -1.81 -0.46
CA THR A 48 -8.67 -2.54 0.25
C THR A 48 -8.13 -3.83 0.83
N GLU A 49 -7.43 -4.63 0.03
CA GLU A 49 -6.89 -5.89 0.49
C GLU A 49 -5.81 -5.70 1.56
N LEU A 50 -4.97 -4.69 1.36
CA LEU A 50 -3.92 -4.41 2.32
C LEU A 50 -4.51 -3.97 3.66
N CYS A 51 -5.54 -3.13 3.64
CA CYS A 51 -6.22 -2.72 4.86
C CYS A 51 -6.86 -3.91 5.57
N GLU A 52 -7.47 -4.83 4.83
CA GLU A 52 -8.05 -6.02 5.43
C GLU A 52 -6.98 -6.89 6.08
N THR A 53 -5.87 -7.09 5.39
CA THR A 53 -4.80 -7.93 5.90
C THR A 53 -4.15 -7.34 7.14
N THR A 54 -4.00 -6.02 7.17
CA THR A 54 -3.34 -5.33 8.28
C THR A 54 -4.33 -4.90 9.36
N LYS A 55 -5.62 -5.16 9.14
CA LYS A 55 -6.70 -4.82 10.08
C LYS A 55 -6.82 -3.32 10.30
N VAL A 56 -6.50 -2.55 9.28
CA VAL A 56 -6.73 -1.12 9.26
C VAL A 56 -8.02 -0.87 8.51
N ASP A 57 -8.90 -0.04 9.07
CA ASP A 57 -10.17 0.27 8.44
C ASP A 57 -9.95 1.26 7.29
N LEU A 58 -10.28 0.85 6.07
CA LEU A 58 -10.17 1.72 4.90
C LEU A 58 -10.98 3.01 5.08
N GLY A 59 -12.04 2.95 5.87
CA GLY A 59 -12.85 4.13 6.16
C GLY A 59 -12.12 5.22 6.94
N ASN A 60 -10.94 4.93 7.48
CA ASN A 60 -10.11 5.96 8.10
C ASN A 60 -9.51 6.93 7.09
N PHE A 61 -9.57 6.60 5.81
CA PHE A 61 -8.98 7.42 4.77
C PHE A 61 -10.06 8.08 3.92
N THR A 62 -9.85 9.37 3.61
CA THR A 62 -10.71 10.09 2.69
C THR A 62 -10.22 9.87 1.27
N GLU A 63 -11.03 10.30 0.29
CA GLU A 63 -10.59 10.26 -1.10
C GLU A 63 -9.32 11.09 -1.29
N HIS A 64 -9.22 12.21 -0.57
CA HIS A 64 -8.04 13.05 -0.62
C HIS A 64 -6.81 12.30 -0.10
N ASP A 65 -6.97 11.56 0.99
CA ASP A 65 -5.88 10.75 1.53
C ASP A 65 -5.42 9.72 0.53
N LEU A 66 -6.38 9.03 -0.10
CA LEU A 66 -6.05 7.99 -1.09
C LEU A 66 -5.35 8.58 -2.31
N ALA A 67 -5.80 9.75 -2.75
CA ALA A 67 -5.17 10.42 -3.89
C ALA A 67 -3.74 10.85 -3.57
N GLY A 68 -3.46 11.13 -2.30
CA GLY A 68 -2.11 11.52 -1.87
C GLY A 68 -1.14 10.36 -1.73
N MET A 69 -1.66 9.13 -1.74
CA MET A 69 -0.82 7.94 -1.67
C MET A 69 -0.28 7.60 -3.06
N ARG A 70 0.82 8.23 -3.43
CA ARG A 70 1.39 8.11 -4.77
C ARG A 70 2.48 7.05 -4.86
N THR A 71 3.15 6.79 -3.75
CA THR A 71 4.23 5.81 -3.69
C THR A 71 3.88 4.74 -2.67
N LEU A 72 4.56 3.60 -2.77
CA LEU A 72 4.35 2.53 -1.80
C LEU A 72 4.76 2.97 -0.40
N ARG A 73 5.77 3.83 -0.30
CA ARG A 73 6.18 4.40 0.99
C ARG A 73 5.05 5.22 1.60
N ASP A 74 4.35 6.02 0.78
CA ASP A 74 3.20 6.78 1.26
C ASP A 74 2.14 5.87 1.86
N VAL A 75 1.88 4.75 1.19
CA VAL A 75 0.89 3.78 1.65
C VAL A 75 1.31 3.18 2.99
N THR A 76 2.54 2.71 3.10
CA THR A 76 3.00 2.09 4.34
C THR A 76 3.04 3.09 5.49
N THR A 77 3.41 4.33 5.22
CA THR A 77 3.42 5.38 6.23
C THR A 77 2.01 5.67 6.73
N ALA A 78 1.05 5.78 5.81
CA ALA A 78 -0.33 6.05 6.18
C ALA A 78 -0.92 4.90 7.00
N LEU A 79 -0.67 3.66 6.58
CA LEU A 79 -1.17 2.50 7.31
C LEU A 79 -0.54 2.38 8.68
N ALA A 80 0.73 2.70 8.80
CA ALA A 80 1.42 2.62 10.09
C ALA A 80 0.79 3.56 11.12
N ARG A 81 0.31 4.71 10.67
CA ARG A 81 -0.36 5.66 11.57
C ARG A 81 -1.65 5.09 12.12
N HIS A 82 -2.40 4.35 11.30
CA HIS A 82 -3.70 3.83 11.68
C HIS A 82 -3.65 2.42 12.24
N ALA A 83 -2.59 1.68 11.93
CA ALA A 83 -2.38 0.38 12.55
C ALA A 83 -2.15 0.53 14.05
N GLY A 84 -1.61 1.66 14.45
CA GLY A 84 -1.41 1.98 15.85
C GLY A 84 -0.33 1.15 16.50
N PRO A 85 0.08 1.54 17.70
CA PRO A 85 0.93 0.69 18.52
C PRO A 85 0.06 -0.42 19.05
N VAL A 86 0.52 -1.53 18.85
CA VAL A 86 -0.23 -2.67 19.36
C VAL A 86 0.07 -2.78 20.84
N GLU A 87 -0.54 -2.54 21.41
CA GLU A 87 -0.35 -2.73 22.45
C GLU A 87 -0.86 -3.36 23.00
N ASN A 88 -0.68 -3.35 22.90
CA ASN A 88 -0.75 -3.67 23.13
C ASN A 88 -0.86 -3.98 23.36
#